data_15daf335c56048843aabf3e5def58cd7
#
_entry.id   15daf335c56048843aabf3e5def58cd7
#
_cell.length_a   1.000
_cell.length_b   1.000
_cell.length_c   1.000
_cell.angle_alpha   90.00
_cell.angle_beta   90.00
_cell.angle_gamma   90.00
#
_symmetry.space_group_name_H-M   'P 1'
#
loop_
_entity.id
_entity.type
_entity.pdbx_description
1 polymer ?
#
loop_
_entity_poly.entity_id
_entity_poly.type
_entity_poly.pdbx_seq_one_letter_code
_entity_poly.pdbx_strand_id
1 'polypeptide(L)'
;MYGILLKFGWRRQIQYRAGMALRLVRDMLRLYIKGCIWLALLKDGFSETAAYTLISLLILILTDTRISGELADRVKSGMIAVDLIRPISLKWYFFFDQLGENVLRFLAEGLVLIPFAFCLWNLPLPSVSSMCFGSLAVVFAVILCYSIQYTTGLLVFWMKDGTYTRMITDSLFTLFSGLSIPLWFYPQWLEKFCGYLPFRLTVYEPVCNHPGIGSVLHPEHQKSGGILDAVA
;
A
#
# COMPACT_ATOMS: atom_id res chain seq x y z
N MET A 1 24.95 -8.48 -8.27
CA MET A 1 24.26 -9.55 -7.52
C MET A 1 22.79 -9.22 -7.25
N TYR A 2 22.45 -8.07 -6.67
CA TYR A 2 21.06 -7.66 -6.39
C TYR A 2 20.18 -7.52 -7.64
N GLY A 3 20.69 -7.09 -8.78
CA GLY A 3 19.96 -7.05 -10.05
C GLY A 3 19.53 -8.43 -10.58
N ILE A 4 20.22 -9.49 -10.15
CA ILE A 4 19.81 -10.87 -10.49
C ILE A 4 18.59 -11.27 -9.65
N LEU A 5 18.52 -10.87 -8.38
CA LEU A 5 17.38 -11.12 -7.50
C LEU A 5 16.11 -10.43 -8.02
N LEU A 6 16.20 -9.18 -8.50
CA LEU A 6 15.11 -8.50 -9.18
C LEU A 6 14.58 -9.31 -10.39
N LYS A 7 15.50 -9.86 -11.21
CA LYS A 7 15.11 -10.69 -12.37
C LYS A 7 14.43 -12.01 -11.94
N PHE A 8 14.80 -12.60 -10.80
CA PHE A 8 14.14 -13.79 -10.28
C PHE A 8 12.70 -13.50 -9.85
N GLY A 9 12.46 -12.40 -9.14
CA GLY A 9 11.11 -11.95 -8.79
C GLY A 9 10.24 -11.75 -10.05
N TRP A 10 10.79 -11.15 -11.10
CA TRP A 10 10.10 -10.97 -12.39
C TRP A 10 9.73 -12.30 -13.06
N ARG A 11 10.67 -13.26 -13.14
CA ARG A 11 10.42 -14.55 -13.75
C ARG A 11 9.34 -15.34 -13.02
N ARG A 12 9.33 -15.27 -11.70
CA ARG A 12 8.32 -15.92 -10.87
C ARG A 12 6.92 -15.39 -11.18
N GLN A 13 6.74 -14.08 -11.31
CA GLN A 13 5.45 -13.47 -11.66
C GLN A 13 4.98 -13.87 -13.08
N ILE A 14 5.85 -13.86 -14.07
CA ILE A 14 5.51 -14.24 -15.44
C ILE A 14 5.04 -15.71 -15.52
N GLN A 15 5.58 -16.57 -14.69
CA GLN A 15 5.20 -18.00 -14.64
C GLN A 15 3.79 -18.20 -14.09
N TYR A 16 3.31 -17.32 -13.18
CA TYR A 16 1.99 -17.41 -12.54
C TYR A 16 0.95 -16.45 -13.14
N ARG A 17 0.79 -16.46 -14.49
CA ARG A 17 -0.11 -15.55 -15.22
C ARG A 17 -1.56 -15.59 -14.73
N ALA A 18 -2.10 -16.76 -14.43
CA ALA A 18 -3.46 -16.91 -13.92
C ALA A 18 -3.64 -16.23 -12.55
N GLY A 19 -2.67 -16.37 -11.66
CA GLY A 19 -2.70 -15.69 -10.36
C GLY A 19 -2.60 -14.16 -10.51
N MET A 20 -1.86 -13.65 -11.49
CA MET A 20 -1.78 -12.23 -11.78
C MET A 20 -3.12 -11.69 -12.33
N ALA A 21 -3.78 -12.43 -13.23
CA ALA A 21 -5.09 -12.06 -13.74
C ALA A 21 -6.16 -12.03 -12.63
N LEU A 22 -6.18 -13.00 -11.73
CA LEU A 22 -7.10 -13.01 -10.59
C LEU A 22 -6.86 -11.84 -9.63
N ARG A 23 -5.61 -11.46 -9.38
CA ARG A 23 -5.28 -10.28 -8.57
C ARG A 23 -5.77 -8.99 -9.24
N LEU A 24 -5.54 -8.86 -10.55
CA LEU A 24 -6.00 -7.72 -11.32
C LEU A 24 -7.53 -7.58 -11.25
N VAL A 25 -8.27 -8.66 -11.46
CA VAL A 25 -9.75 -8.65 -11.33
C VAL A 25 -10.18 -8.24 -9.91
N ARG A 26 -9.54 -8.79 -8.88
CA ARG A 26 -9.80 -8.40 -7.49
C ARG A 26 -9.57 -6.89 -7.27
N ASP A 27 -8.49 -6.35 -7.80
CA ASP A 27 -8.10 -4.95 -7.59
C ASP A 27 -8.98 -3.99 -8.43
N MET A 28 -9.42 -4.41 -9.60
CA MET A 28 -10.47 -3.71 -10.38
C MET A 28 -11.81 -3.67 -9.61
N LEU A 29 -12.24 -4.81 -9.06
CA LEU A 29 -13.46 -4.88 -8.24
C LEU A 29 -13.34 -4.02 -6.99
N ARG A 30 -12.22 -4.07 -6.30
CA ARG A 30 -11.94 -3.23 -5.12
C ARG A 30 -12.04 -1.74 -5.46
N LEU A 31 -11.43 -1.33 -6.56
CA LEU A 31 -11.46 0.05 -7.04
C LEU A 31 -12.90 0.47 -7.37
N TYR A 32 -13.62 -0.35 -8.13
CA TYR A 32 -14.99 -0.09 -8.53
C TYR A 32 -15.94 0.03 -7.33
N ILE A 33 -15.91 -0.94 -6.40
CA ILE A 33 -16.76 -0.95 -5.20
C ILE A 33 -16.48 0.29 -4.33
N LYS A 34 -15.21 0.61 -4.08
CA LYS A 34 -14.85 1.82 -3.32
C LYS A 34 -15.35 3.09 -4.02
N GLY A 35 -15.20 3.18 -5.33
CA GLY A 35 -15.71 4.31 -6.09
C GLY A 35 -17.25 4.45 -6.01
N CYS A 36 -17.99 3.35 -6.09
CA CYS A 36 -19.44 3.36 -5.91
C CYS A 36 -19.83 3.81 -4.49
N ILE A 37 -19.09 3.39 -3.47
CA ILE A 37 -19.31 3.84 -2.08
C ILE A 37 -19.09 5.34 -1.97
N TRP A 38 -17.98 5.87 -2.52
CA TRP A 38 -17.71 7.30 -2.48
C TRP A 38 -18.72 8.13 -3.27
N LEU A 39 -19.15 7.62 -4.42
CA LEU A 39 -20.21 8.26 -5.22
C LEU A 39 -21.55 8.35 -4.45
N ALA A 40 -21.87 7.32 -3.65
CA ALA A 40 -23.07 7.31 -2.85
C ALA A 40 -22.98 8.21 -1.60
N LEU A 41 -21.80 8.36 -1.01
CA LEU A 41 -21.59 9.12 0.22
C LEU A 41 -21.29 10.60 -0.03
N LEU A 42 -20.57 10.93 -1.10
CA LEU A 42 -20.06 12.26 -1.38
C LEU A 42 -20.75 12.84 -2.60
N LYS A 43 -21.50 13.95 -2.41
CA LYS A 43 -22.03 14.75 -3.51
C LYS A 43 -20.96 15.66 -4.10
N ASP A 44 -20.16 16.27 -3.21
CA ASP A 44 -19.04 17.15 -3.54
C ASP A 44 -17.72 16.49 -3.10
N GLY A 45 -16.63 16.66 -3.88
CA GLY A 45 -15.31 16.06 -3.58
C GLY A 45 -15.13 14.61 -3.97
N PHE A 46 -16.07 14.03 -4.76
CA PHE A 46 -15.98 12.64 -5.24
C PHE A 46 -14.70 12.40 -6.05
N SER A 47 -14.35 13.28 -6.98
CA SER A 47 -13.21 13.09 -7.89
C SER A 47 -11.89 12.98 -7.14
N GLU A 48 -11.74 13.74 -6.06
CA GLU A 48 -10.54 13.76 -5.22
C GLU A 48 -10.41 12.49 -4.38
N THR A 49 -11.52 12.05 -3.79
CA THR A 49 -11.55 10.81 -3.01
C THR A 49 -11.39 9.57 -3.91
N ALA A 50 -11.89 9.64 -5.14
CA ALA A 50 -11.67 8.60 -6.14
C ALA A 50 -10.19 8.57 -6.60
N ALA A 51 -9.57 9.73 -6.82
CA ALA A 51 -8.14 9.83 -7.12
C ALA A 51 -7.28 9.31 -5.96
N TYR A 52 -7.61 9.69 -4.71
CA TYR A 52 -6.98 9.12 -3.52
C TYR A 52 -7.07 7.59 -3.51
N THR A 53 -8.23 7.04 -3.81
CA THR A 53 -8.45 5.58 -3.81
C THR A 53 -7.61 4.88 -4.87
N LEU A 54 -7.49 5.45 -6.07
CA LEU A 54 -6.62 4.92 -7.12
C LEU A 54 -5.15 4.95 -6.69
N ILE A 55 -4.65 6.10 -6.23
CA ILE A 55 -3.25 6.25 -5.84
C ILE A 55 -2.91 5.36 -4.64
N SER A 56 -3.78 5.28 -3.63
CA SER A 56 -3.59 4.40 -2.49
C SER A 56 -3.55 2.92 -2.88
N LEU A 57 -4.34 2.51 -3.88
CA LEU A 57 -4.30 1.15 -4.42
C LEU A 57 -2.98 0.88 -5.16
N LEU A 58 -2.49 1.83 -5.95
CA LEU A 58 -1.19 1.73 -6.64
C LEU A 58 -0.02 1.64 -5.65
N ILE A 59 -0.05 2.43 -4.58
CA ILE A 59 0.93 2.34 -3.49
C ILE A 59 0.84 0.98 -2.80
N LEU A 60 -0.37 0.47 -2.53
CA LEU A 60 -0.57 -0.85 -1.96
C LEU A 60 0.10 -1.94 -2.79
N ILE A 61 -0.03 -1.90 -4.12
CA ILE A 61 0.61 -2.88 -5.01
C ILE A 61 2.14 -2.87 -4.86
N LEU A 62 2.74 -1.69 -4.69
CA LEU A 62 4.18 -1.54 -4.45
C LEU A 62 4.62 -1.95 -3.05
N THR A 63 3.77 -1.77 -2.05
CA THR A 63 4.06 -2.03 -0.63
C THR A 63 3.54 -3.39 -0.14
N ASP A 64 2.82 -4.15 -0.98
CA ASP A 64 2.32 -5.49 -0.67
C ASP A 64 3.48 -6.46 -0.47
N THR A 65 3.88 -6.68 0.78
CA THR A 65 5.00 -7.55 1.13
C THR A 65 4.49 -8.81 1.83
N ARG A 66 5.09 -9.97 1.49
CA ARG A 66 4.77 -11.26 2.11
C ARG A 66 5.88 -11.75 3.03
N ILE A 67 6.79 -10.86 3.40
CA ILE A 67 8.05 -11.20 4.07
C ILE A 67 7.81 -11.86 5.41
N SER A 68 6.88 -11.35 6.21
CA SER A 68 6.56 -11.93 7.52
C SER A 68 6.09 -13.38 7.41
N GLY A 69 5.24 -13.69 6.42
CA GLY A 69 4.77 -15.05 6.15
C GLY A 69 5.88 -15.95 5.61
N GLU A 70 6.64 -15.46 4.62
CA GLU A 70 7.73 -16.23 4.01
C GLU A 70 8.84 -16.53 5.02
N LEU A 71 9.17 -15.58 5.87
CA LEU A 71 10.13 -15.78 6.96
C LEU A 71 9.62 -16.82 7.97
N ALA A 72 8.32 -16.78 8.30
CA ALA A 72 7.69 -17.78 9.17
C ALA A 72 7.80 -19.20 8.58
N ASP A 73 7.50 -19.35 7.30
CA ASP A 73 7.56 -20.65 6.62
C ASP A 73 8.99 -21.20 6.57
N ARG A 74 9.98 -20.32 6.36
CA ARG A 74 11.40 -20.70 6.35
C ARG A 74 11.91 -21.08 7.74
N VAL A 75 11.44 -20.41 8.80
CA VAL A 75 11.75 -20.77 10.19
C VAL A 75 11.12 -22.12 10.54
N LYS A 76 9.84 -22.33 10.21
CA LYS A 76 9.13 -23.60 10.49
C LYS A 76 9.75 -24.78 9.75
N SER A 77 10.17 -24.59 8.50
CA SER A 77 10.80 -25.64 7.68
C SER A 77 12.29 -25.88 7.99
N GLY A 78 12.90 -25.05 8.83
CA GLY A 78 14.35 -25.08 9.11
C GLY A 78 15.21 -24.53 7.96
N MET A 79 14.62 -24.12 6.84
CA MET A 79 15.34 -23.56 5.68
C MET A 79 16.10 -22.28 6.02
N ILE A 80 15.70 -21.61 7.08
CA ILE A 80 16.39 -20.39 7.57
C ILE A 80 17.86 -20.65 7.88
N ALA A 81 18.22 -21.84 8.36
CA ALA A 81 19.59 -22.20 8.65
C ALA A 81 20.47 -22.18 7.37
N VAL A 82 19.91 -22.65 6.25
CA VAL A 82 20.57 -22.63 4.95
C VAL A 82 20.72 -21.20 4.42
N ASP A 83 19.71 -20.35 4.65
CA ASP A 83 19.76 -18.96 4.21
C ASP A 83 20.77 -18.12 4.99
N LEU A 84 21.00 -18.42 6.28
CA LEU A 84 21.98 -17.76 7.12
C LEU A 84 23.43 -18.07 6.78
N ILE A 85 23.69 -19.23 6.13
CA ILE A 85 25.03 -19.61 5.69
C ILE A 85 25.43 -18.88 4.38
N ARG A 86 24.46 -18.36 3.64
CA ARG A 86 24.72 -17.65 2.39
C ARG A 86 25.47 -16.33 2.65
N PRO A 87 26.44 -15.93 1.81
CA PRO A 87 27.21 -14.69 1.96
C PRO A 87 26.41 -13.44 1.52
N ILE A 88 25.11 -13.43 1.80
CA ILE A 88 24.18 -12.34 1.47
C ILE A 88 23.34 -12.07 2.71
N SER A 89 23.21 -10.81 3.11
CA SER A 89 22.33 -10.46 4.20
C SER A 89 20.88 -10.78 3.84
N LEU A 90 20.22 -11.56 4.69
CA LEU A 90 18.84 -12.02 4.54
C LEU A 90 17.87 -10.84 4.30
N LYS A 91 18.11 -9.73 4.98
CA LYS A 91 17.33 -8.49 4.82
C LYS A 91 17.32 -8.00 3.36
N TRP A 92 18.49 -7.85 2.74
CA TRP A 92 18.58 -7.36 1.37
C TRP A 92 18.10 -8.38 0.34
N TYR A 93 18.26 -9.68 0.63
CA TYR A 93 17.72 -10.75 -0.22
C TYR A 93 16.21 -10.60 -0.37
N PHE A 94 15.47 -10.55 0.75
CA PHE A 94 14.02 -10.42 0.72
C PHE A 94 13.58 -9.07 0.12
N PHE A 95 14.30 -7.99 0.41
CA PHE A 95 13.96 -6.67 -0.12
C PHE A 95 13.98 -6.64 -1.65
N PHE A 96 15.07 -7.08 -2.26
CA PHE A 96 15.19 -7.02 -3.71
C PHE A 96 14.33 -8.05 -4.43
N ASP A 97 14.09 -9.22 -3.85
CA ASP A 97 13.20 -10.23 -4.42
C ASP A 97 11.75 -9.71 -4.46
N GLN A 98 11.25 -9.18 -3.34
CA GLN A 98 9.90 -8.60 -3.24
C GLN A 98 9.75 -7.32 -4.07
N LEU A 99 10.75 -6.45 -4.08
CA LEU A 99 10.73 -5.24 -4.89
C LEU A 99 10.62 -5.56 -6.37
N GLY A 100 11.37 -6.58 -6.84
CA GLY A 100 11.27 -7.04 -8.24
C GLY A 100 9.87 -7.54 -8.60
N GLU A 101 9.25 -8.31 -7.71
CA GLU A 101 7.87 -8.78 -7.88
C GLU A 101 6.88 -7.62 -7.92
N ASN A 102 6.97 -6.71 -6.94
CA ASN A 102 6.01 -5.61 -6.80
C ASN A 102 6.12 -4.57 -7.92
N VAL A 103 7.32 -4.27 -8.40
CA VAL A 103 7.52 -3.35 -9.53
C VAL A 103 6.90 -3.91 -10.80
N LEU A 104 7.07 -5.20 -11.09
CA LEU A 104 6.43 -5.82 -12.25
C LEU A 104 4.91 -5.80 -12.14
N ARG A 105 4.37 -6.11 -10.96
CA ARG A 105 2.93 -6.02 -10.69
C ARG A 105 2.43 -4.61 -10.87
N PHE A 106 3.11 -3.62 -10.32
CA PHE A 106 2.75 -2.21 -10.45
C PHE A 106 2.67 -1.77 -11.92
N LEU A 107 3.64 -2.18 -12.74
CA LEU A 107 3.64 -1.87 -14.16
C LEU A 107 2.50 -2.58 -14.89
N ALA A 108 2.28 -3.87 -14.63
CA ALA A 108 1.26 -4.66 -15.32
C ALA A 108 -0.17 -4.28 -14.87
N GLU A 109 -0.41 -4.19 -13.56
CA GLU A 109 -1.71 -3.88 -13.00
C GLU A 109 -2.02 -2.37 -13.14
N GLY A 110 -1.04 -1.48 -12.97
CA GLY A 110 -1.20 -0.04 -13.16
C GLY A 110 -1.56 0.34 -14.60
N LEU A 111 -0.98 -0.36 -15.59
CA LEU A 111 -1.31 -0.15 -17.01
C LEU A 111 -2.80 -0.39 -17.31
N VAL A 112 -3.47 -1.22 -16.54
CA VAL A 112 -4.91 -1.51 -16.68
C VAL A 112 -5.76 -0.66 -15.73
N LEU A 113 -5.34 -0.52 -14.46
CA LEU A 113 -6.12 0.18 -13.43
C LEU A 113 -6.22 1.68 -13.68
N ILE A 114 -5.14 2.31 -14.18
CA ILE A 114 -5.14 3.76 -14.45
C ILE A 114 -6.16 4.11 -15.56
N PRO A 115 -6.11 3.54 -16.78
CA PRO A 115 -7.12 3.82 -17.80
C PRO A 115 -8.54 3.44 -17.38
N PHE A 116 -8.69 2.35 -16.62
CA PHE A 116 -9.99 1.92 -16.09
C PHE A 116 -10.61 2.98 -15.17
N ALA A 117 -9.83 3.55 -14.24
CA ALA A 117 -10.29 4.60 -13.35
C ALA A 117 -10.63 5.91 -14.10
N PHE A 118 -9.79 6.30 -15.06
CA PHE A 118 -10.06 7.48 -15.89
C PHE A 118 -11.31 7.32 -16.75
N CYS A 119 -11.56 6.13 -17.30
CA CYS A 119 -12.75 5.85 -18.09
C CYS A 119 -14.03 5.93 -17.26
N LEU A 120 -13.97 5.49 -15.99
CA LEU A 120 -15.14 5.47 -15.11
C LEU A 120 -15.44 6.84 -14.48
N TRP A 121 -14.43 7.62 -14.09
CA TRP A 121 -14.63 8.75 -13.15
C TRP A 121 -14.06 10.08 -13.64
N ASN A 122 -13.52 10.19 -14.86
CA ASN A 122 -12.94 11.43 -15.42
C ASN A 122 -12.02 12.17 -14.41
N LEU A 123 -11.07 11.43 -13.85
CA LEU A 123 -10.19 11.95 -12.79
C LEU A 123 -9.33 13.12 -13.29
N PRO A 124 -9.00 14.11 -12.42
CA PRO A 124 -8.07 15.17 -12.78
C PRO A 124 -6.66 14.59 -12.99
N LEU A 125 -6.01 15.01 -14.08
CA LEU A 125 -4.62 14.62 -14.33
C LEU A 125 -3.68 15.32 -13.34
N PRO A 126 -2.78 14.58 -12.68
CA PRO A 126 -1.82 15.16 -11.77
C PRO A 126 -0.80 16.01 -12.53
N SER A 127 -0.33 17.11 -11.91
CA SER A 127 0.75 17.92 -12.49
C SER A 127 2.09 17.18 -12.45
N VAL A 128 3.00 17.51 -13.34
CA VAL A 128 4.32 16.86 -13.43
C VAL A 128 5.14 17.05 -12.14
N SER A 129 5.07 18.23 -11.53
CA SER A 129 5.74 18.50 -10.25
C SER A 129 5.21 17.61 -9.12
N SER A 130 3.88 17.40 -9.09
CA SER A 130 3.23 16.49 -8.15
C SER A 130 3.72 15.04 -8.30
N MET A 131 3.91 14.60 -9.54
CA MET A 131 4.40 13.25 -9.81
C MET A 131 5.84 13.03 -9.29
N CYS A 132 6.72 14.03 -9.41
CA CYS A 132 8.09 13.94 -8.91
C CYS A 132 8.14 13.84 -7.38
N PHE A 133 7.44 14.71 -6.66
CA PHE A 133 7.39 14.65 -5.20
C PHE A 133 6.68 13.39 -4.69
N GLY A 134 5.58 13.02 -5.33
CA GLY A 134 4.86 11.78 -5.03
C GLY A 134 5.72 10.52 -5.22
N SER A 135 6.50 10.45 -6.30
CA SER A 135 7.37 9.29 -6.55
C SER A 135 8.46 9.15 -5.49
N LEU A 136 9.05 10.25 -5.02
CA LEU A 136 10.02 10.24 -3.92
C LEU A 136 9.38 9.76 -2.62
N ALA A 137 8.20 10.26 -2.29
CA ALA A 137 7.45 9.83 -1.10
C ALA A 137 7.10 8.33 -1.15
N VAL A 138 6.72 7.81 -2.33
CA VAL A 138 6.45 6.39 -2.53
C VAL A 138 7.70 5.52 -2.30
N VAL A 139 8.88 5.97 -2.73
CA VAL A 139 10.14 5.24 -2.45
C VAL A 139 10.38 5.12 -0.95
N PHE A 140 10.21 6.20 -0.19
CA PHE A 140 10.33 6.15 1.27
C PHE A 140 9.25 5.27 1.91
N ALA A 141 8.02 5.32 1.42
CA ALA A 141 6.92 4.48 1.88
C ALA A 141 7.22 2.98 1.69
N VAL A 142 7.77 2.59 0.54
CA VAL A 142 8.17 1.20 0.25
C VAL A 142 9.26 0.75 1.23
N ILE A 143 10.29 1.56 1.46
CA ILE A 143 11.38 1.22 2.39
C ILE A 143 10.85 1.10 3.83
N LEU A 144 9.98 2.01 4.24
CA LEU A 144 9.38 2.01 5.58
C LEU A 144 8.47 0.79 5.78
N CYS A 145 7.58 0.53 4.83
CA CYS A 145 6.68 -0.61 4.85
C CYS A 145 7.46 -1.93 4.93
N TYR A 146 8.48 -2.07 4.08
CA TYR A 146 9.39 -3.20 4.12
C TYR A 146 10.05 -3.36 5.50
N SER A 147 10.57 -2.27 6.07
CA SER A 147 11.27 -2.31 7.36
C SER A 147 10.34 -2.75 8.50
N ILE A 148 9.11 -2.27 8.51
CA ILE A 148 8.09 -2.69 9.49
C ILE A 148 7.77 -4.17 9.31
N GLN A 149 7.46 -4.61 8.08
CA GLN A 149 7.12 -5.99 7.77
C GLN A 149 8.27 -6.97 8.09
N TYR A 150 9.51 -6.57 7.81
CA TYR A 150 10.68 -7.37 8.15
C TYR A 150 10.87 -7.48 9.67
N THR A 151 10.75 -6.36 10.39
CA THR A 151 10.89 -6.34 11.86
C THR A 151 9.81 -7.17 12.53
N THR A 152 8.54 -7.05 12.09
CA THR A 152 7.45 -7.88 12.59
C THR A 152 7.62 -9.35 12.22
N GLY A 153 8.17 -9.64 11.03
CA GLY A 153 8.52 -10.99 10.62
C GLY A 153 9.57 -11.65 11.52
N LEU A 154 10.51 -10.88 12.05
CA LEU A 154 11.51 -11.41 13.01
C LEU A 154 10.88 -11.88 14.31
N LEU A 155 9.69 -11.39 14.70
CA LEU A 155 8.99 -11.87 15.89
C LEU A 155 8.63 -13.37 15.82
N VAL A 156 8.63 -13.94 14.62
CA VAL A 156 8.41 -15.38 14.42
C VAL A 156 9.43 -16.25 15.16
N PHE A 157 10.65 -15.75 15.38
CA PHE A 157 11.66 -16.49 16.16
C PHE A 157 11.24 -16.67 17.63
N TRP A 158 10.40 -15.81 18.17
CA TRP A 158 9.85 -15.92 19.52
C TRP A 158 8.45 -16.54 19.55
N MET A 159 7.68 -16.33 18.48
CA MET A 159 6.33 -16.86 18.36
C MET A 159 6.34 -18.20 17.63
N LYS A 160 5.70 -19.21 18.17
CA LYS A 160 5.62 -20.54 17.52
C LYS A 160 4.86 -20.53 16.19
N ASP A 161 4.00 -19.52 15.96
CA ASP A 161 3.18 -19.39 14.77
C ASP A 161 3.26 -17.99 14.16
N GLY A 162 3.87 -17.89 12.98
CA GLY A 162 4.01 -16.65 12.23
C GLY A 162 2.73 -16.19 11.51
N THR A 163 1.71 -17.03 11.41
CA THR A 163 0.44 -16.70 10.76
C THR A 163 -0.26 -15.57 11.49
N TYR A 164 -0.31 -15.62 12.82
CA TYR A 164 -0.92 -14.58 13.63
C TYR A 164 -0.16 -13.25 13.54
N THR A 165 1.18 -13.30 13.52
CA THR A 165 2.00 -12.10 13.38
C THR A 165 1.67 -11.36 12.07
N ARG A 166 1.55 -12.10 10.98
CA ARG A 166 1.17 -11.55 9.67
C ARG A 166 -0.23 -10.94 9.72
N MET A 167 -1.23 -11.67 10.21
CA MET A 167 -2.61 -11.16 10.30
C MET A 167 -2.71 -9.86 11.11
N ILE A 168 -2.03 -9.80 12.25
CA ILE A 168 -2.00 -8.59 13.09
C ILE A 168 -1.35 -7.44 12.32
N THR A 169 -0.19 -7.67 11.70
CA THR A 169 0.52 -6.64 10.95
C THR A 169 -0.31 -6.10 9.78
N ASP A 170 -0.91 -6.99 8.99
CA ASP A 170 -1.75 -6.60 7.85
C ASP A 170 -3.00 -5.83 8.31
N SER A 171 -3.58 -6.20 9.47
CA SER A 171 -4.71 -5.48 10.07
C SER A 171 -4.32 -4.08 10.54
N LEU A 172 -3.16 -3.94 11.19
CA LEU A 172 -2.63 -2.64 11.62
C LEU A 172 -2.35 -1.72 10.41
N PHE A 173 -1.74 -2.26 9.35
CA PHE A 173 -1.56 -1.51 8.10
C PHE A 173 -2.90 -1.08 7.50
N THR A 174 -3.87 -1.97 7.43
CA THR A 174 -5.18 -1.69 6.83
C THR A 174 -5.93 -0.58 7.57
N LEU A 175 -5.84 -0.57 8.91
CA LEU A 175 -6.53 0.41 9.75
C LEU A 175 -5.78 1.75 9.82
N PHE A 176 -4.47 1.75 10.07
CA PHE A 176 -3.74 2.96 10.43
C PHE A 176 -3.00 3.63 9.28
N SER A 177 -2.92 3.00 8.10
CA SER A 177 -2.29 3.60 6.92
C SER A 177 -3.19 4.51 6.09
N GLY A 178 -4.52 4.50 6.35
CA GLY A 178 -5.49 5.19 5.51
C GLY A 178 -5.86 4.43 4.22
N LEU A 179 -5.43 3.15 4.10
CA LEU A 179 -5.67 2.35 2.90
C LEU A 179 -7.14 1.98 2.69
N SER A 180 -7.84 1.65 3.77
CA SER A 180 -9.26 1.25 3.71
C SER A 180 -10.17 2.45 3.59
N ILE A 181 -10.00 3.40 4.47
CA ILE A 181 -10.75 4.66 4.57
C ILE A 181 -9.73 5.77 4.75
N PRO A 182 -9.81 6.86 3.99
CA PRO A 182 -8.94 8.02 4.20
C PRO A 182 -9.00 8.52 5.64
N LEU A 183 -7.86 8.92 6.21
CA LEU A 183 -7.78 9.26 7.64
C LEU A 183 -8.62 10.50 8.03
N TRP A 184 -8.96 11.38 7.08
CA TRP A 184 -9.82 12.53 7.35
C TRP A 184 -11.28 12.17 7.67
N PHE A 185 -11.72 10.89 7.44
CA PHE A 185 -13.02 10.40 7.89
C PHE A 185 -12.98 9.83 9.32
N TYR A 186 -11.81 9.78 9.94
CA TYR A 186 -11.68 9.25 11.30
C TYR A 186 -12.05 10.30 12.33
N PRO A 187 -12.56 9.90 13.53
CA PRO A 187 -12.73 10.80 14.67
C PRO A 187 -11.39 11.47 15.03
N GLN A 188 -11.44 12.71 15.49
CA GLN A 188 -10.25 13.53 15.77
C GLN A 188 -9.23 12.86 16.71
N TRP A 189 -9.69 12.11 17.70
CA TRP A 189 -8.82 11.38 18.62
C TRP A 189 -8.05 10.26 17.92
N LEU A 190 -8.71 9.53 17.00
CA LEU A 190 -8.10 8.43 16.25
C LEU A 190 -7.13 8.96 15.17
N GLU A 191 -7.49 10.04 14.51
CA GLU A 191 -6.62 10.71 13.55
C GLU A 191 -5.32 11.20 14.21
N LYS A 192 -5.42 11.84 15.38
CA LYS A 192 -4.25 12.24 16.18
C LYS A 192 -3.39 11.03 16.58
N PHE A 193 -4.03 9.94 17.00
CA PHE A 193 -3.34 8.70 17.34
C PHE A 193 -2.60 8.12 16.13
N CYS A 194 -3.22 8.08 14.95
CA CYS A 194 -2.58 7.66 13.70
C CYS A 194 -1.36 8.54 13.34
N GLY A 195 -1.37 9.81 13.72
CA GLY A 195 -0.26 10.74 13.52
C GLY A 195 1.04 10.34 14.21
N TYR A 196 0.97 9.62 15.32
CA TYR A 196 2.14 9.10 16.04
C TYR A 196 2.65 7.76 15.48
N LEU A 197 1.85 7.09 14.64
CA LEU A 197 2.18 5.77 14.13
C LEU A 197 2.90 5.87 12.76
N PRO A 198 3.92 5.04 12.51
CA PRO A 198 4.64 5.04 11.25
C PRO A 198 3.78 4.58 10.06
N PHE A 199 2.65 3.93 10.30
CA PHE A 199 1.74 3.42 9.27
C PHE A 199 1.15 4.53 8.39
N ARG A 200 0.86 5.71 8.95
CA ARG A 200 0.37 6.88 8.22
C ARG A 200 1.33 7.30 7.09
N LEU A 201 2.64 7.20 7.33
CA LEU A 201 3.67 7.58 6.36
C LEU A 201 3.76 6.61 5.16
N THR A 202 3.13 5.44 5.24
CA THR A 202 3.21 4.42 4.17
C THR A 202 2.23 4.65 3.02
N VAL A 203 1.04 5.20 3.28
CA VAL A 203 0.00 5.43 2.27
C VAL A 203 -0.53 6.85 2.34
N TYR A 204 -1.00 7.29 3.50
CA TYR A 204 -1.71 8.57 3.64
C TYR A 204 -0.85 9.77 3.24
N GLU A 205 0.33 9.92 3.82
CA GLU A 205 1.22 11.05 3.52
C GLU A 205 1.69 11.10 2.06
N PRO A 206 2.13 10.00 1.43
CA PRO A 206 2.48 10.00 0.01
C PRO A 206 1.34 10.44 -0.91
N VAL A 207 0.09 10.13 -0.55
CA VAL A 207 -1.09 10.52 -1.34
C VAL A 207 -1.49 11.96 -1.08
N CYS A 208 -1.53 12.40 0.19
CA CYS A 208 -1.95 13.76 0.56
C CYS A 208 -0.93 14.83 0.19
N ASN A 209 0.36 14.51 0.21
CA ASN A 209 1.42 15.42 -0.25
C ASN A 209 1.46 15.59 -1.77
N HIS A 210 0.54 14.94 -2.49
CA HIS A 210 0.33 15.19 -3.91
C HIS A 210 -0.34 16.57 -4.08
N PRO A 211 0.32 17.60 -4.68
CA PRO A 211 -0.21 18.98 -4.72
C PRO A 211 -1.58 19.12 -5.41
N GLY A 212 -2.01 18.12 -6.20
CA GLY A 212 -3.35 18.08 -6.82
C GLY A 212 -4.45 17.59 -5.89
N ILE A 213 -4.11 16.86 -4.81
CA ILE A 213 -5.07 16.28 -3.86
C ILE A 213 -4.97 17.02 -2.52
N GLY A 214 -3.75 17.31 -2.07
CA GLY A 214 -3.52 17.95 -0.77
C GLY A 214 -4.00 19.40 -0.68
N SER A 215 -3.95 20.16 -1.78
CA SER A 215 -4.42 21.55 -1.80
C SER A 215 -5.94 21.67 -1.66
N VAL A 216 -6.68 20.65 -2.03
CA VAL A 216 -8.14 20.63 -1.96
C VAL A 216 -8.63 20.02 -0.64
N LEU A 217 -7.88 19.08 -0.06
CA LEU A 217 -8.26 18.40 1.19
C LEU A 217 -7.85 19.19 2.46
N HIS A 218 -6.82 20.02 2.39
CA HIS A 218 -6.34 20.80 3.53
C HIS A 218 -7.23 21.99 3.97
N PRO A 219 -7.93 22.73 3.08
CA PRO A 219 -8.83 23.80 3.52
C PRO A 219 -10.12 23.27 4.17
N GLU A 220 -10.53 22.05 3.88
CA GLU A 220 -11.74 21.43 4.44
C GLU A 220 -11.51 20.85 5.85
N HIS A 221 -10.29 20.48 6.20
CA HIS A 221 -9.95 20.03 7.56
C HIS A 221 -10.14 21.13 8.61
N GLN A 222 -10.14 22.39 8.19
CA GLN A 222 -10.43 23.52 9.04
C GLN A 222 -11.93 23.79 9.16
N LYS A 223 -12.76 23.21 8.26
CA LYS A 223 -14.22 23.39 8.21
C LYS A 223 -15.05 22.16 8.55
N SER A 224 -14.47 20.95 8.60
CA SER A 224 -15.22 19.71 8.82
C SER A 224 -15.61 19.42 10.28
N GLY A 225 -15.40 20.41 11.18
CA GLY A 225 -16.15 20.43 12.45
C GLY A 225 -17.66 20.48 12.27
N GLY A 226 -18.15 20.76 11.04
CA GLY A 226 -19.57 20.95 10.77
C GLY A 226 -20.31 19.77 10.14
N ILE A 227 -19.63 18.69 9.68
CA ILE A 227 -20.34 17.58 9.03
C ILE A 227 -20.86 16.55 10.06
N LEU A 228 -20.20 16.42 11.21
CA LEU A 228 -20.71 15.60 12.32
C LEU A 228 -21.89 16.24 13.07
N ASP A 229 -22.01 17.56 13.04
CA ASP A 229 -23.15 18.30 13.63
C ASP A 229 -24.42 18.25 12.75
N ALA A 230 -24.32 17.80 11.49
CA ALA A 230 -25.46 17.67 10.58
C ALA A 230 -26.10 16.27 10.61
N VAL A 231 -25.52 15.31 11.35
CA VAL A 231 -26.00 13.92 11.48
C VAL A 231 -26.45 13.61 12.92
N ALA A 232 -26.29 14.55 13.87
CA ALA A 232 -26.86 14.51 15.20
C ALA A 232 -28.15 15.32 15.25
#